data_9a78cb9ad0ec0861593af050bffa5183
#
_entry.id   9a78cb9ad0ec0861593af050bffa5183
#
_cell.length_a   1.000
_cell.length_b   1.000
_cell.length_c   1.000
_cell.angle_alpha   90.00
_cell.angle_beta   90.00
_cell.angle_gamma   90.00
#
_symmetry.space_group_name_H-M   'P 1'
#
loop_
_entity.id
_entity.type
_entity.pdbx_description
1 polymer ?
#
loop_
_entity_poly.entity_id
_entity_poly.type
_entity_poly.pdbx_seq_one_letter_code
_entity_poly.pdbx_strand_id
1 'polypeptide(L)'
;MKLTVVGCSGSMPGPTSPASSYLLQSTQPLAQRESPWNVLLDLGSGAFGPLQSLIAPDALDAVLISHLHADHCADITALAVWLRYGPRSPAPPLLVIGPDGTAERIAELTMMTPQE
;
A
#
# COMPACT_ATOMS: atom_id res chain seq x y z
N MET A 1 5.62 10.89 -14.99
CA MET A 1 5.23 9.77 -14.12
C MET A 1 6.46 8.95 -13.79
N LYS A 2 6.57 8.54 -12.55
CA LYS A 2 7.70 7.72 -12.08
C LYS A 2 7.17 6.41 -11.51
N LEU A 3 7.72 5.29 -11.96
CA LEU A 3 7.42 3.97 -11.43
C LEU A 3 8.63 3.47 -10.65
N THR A 4 8.43 3.12 -9.39
CA THR A 4 9.47 2.51 -8.56
C THR A 4 9.05 1.10 -8.19
N VAL A 5 9.92 0.12 -8.42
CA VAL A 5 9.67 -1.25 -8.00
C VAL A 5 10.01 -1.37 -6.52
N VAL A 6 9.00 -1.59 -5.68
CA VAL A 6 9.19 -1.85 -4.25
C VAL A 6 9.54 -3.31 -4.06
N GLY A 7 8.84 -4.21 -4.75
CA GLY A 7 9.11 -5.63 -4.74
C GLY A 7 8.64 -6.31 -6.00
N CYS A 8 9.39 -7.31 -6.46
CA CYS A 8 9.08 -8.05 -7.68
C CYS A 8 9.48 -9.53 -7.58
N SER A 9 9.57 -10.08 -6.38
CA SER A 9 9.93 -11.49 -6.21
C SER A 9 8.81 -12.48 -6.56
N GLY A 10 7.63 -11.98 -6.90
CA GLY A 10 6.49 -12.83 -7.22
C GLY A 10 5.82 -13.36 -5.96
N SER A 11 5.42 -14.64 -5.99
CA SER A 11 4.63 -15.22 -4.90
C SER A 11 5.39 -15.38 -3.60
N MET A 12 6.69 -15.51 -3.65
CA MET A 12 7.51 -15.75 -2.47
C MET A 12 8.53 -14.62 -2.32
N PRO A 13 8.45 -13.86 -1.22
CA PRO A 13 9.45 -12.81 -1.00
C PRO A 13 10.83 -13.43 -0.78
N GLY A 14 11.83 -12.80 -1.38
CA GLY A 14 13.22 -13.20 -1.19
C GLY A 14 13.94 -12.32 -0.17
N PRO A 15 15.18 -12.65 0.15
CA PRO A 15 15.93 -11.89 1.15
C PRO A 15 16.26 -10.46 0.72
N THR A 16 16.28 -10.19 -0.58
CA THR A 16 16.65 -8.89 -1.12
C THR A 16 15.50 -8.19 -1.85
N SER A 17 14.38 -8.86 -2.05
CA SER A 17 13.21 -8.27 -2.71
C SER A 17 11.94 -8.87 -2.15
N PRO A 18 10.99 -8.03 -1.76
CA PRO A 18 9.68 -8.50 -1.31
C PRO A 18 8.82 -8.99 -2.46
N ALA A 19 7.64 -9.47 -2.13
CA ALA A 19 6.61 -9.81 -3.10
C ALA A 19 6.11 -8.53 -3.82
N SER A 20 5.15 -8.70 -4.69
CA SER A 20 4.73 -7.64 -5.63
C SER A 20 4.31 -6.35 -4.96
N SER A 21 4.94 -5.25 -5.33
CA SER A 21 4.52 -3.91 -4.95
C SER A 21 5.22 -2.88 -5.86
N TYR A 22 4.45 -1.92 -6.36
CA TYR A 22 4.97 -0.92 -7.31
C TYR A 22 4.41 0.45 -6.94
N LEU A 23 5.29 1.44 -6.82
CA LEU A 23 4.91 2.80 -6.47
C LEU A 23 4.88 3.67 -7.72
N LEU A 24 3.71 4.22 -8.02
CA LEU A 24 3.52 5.18 -9.11
C LEU A 24 3.41 6.59 -8.52
N GLN A 25 4.21 7.50 -9.06
CA GLN A 25 4.19 8.90 -8.64
C GLN A 25 4.07 9.81 -9.84
N SER A 26 3.22 10.84 -9.75
CA SER A 26 3.20 11.88 -10.77
C SER A 26 4.46 12.73 -10.63
N THR A 27 5.04 13.14 -11.76
CA THR A 27 6.28 13.94 -11.76
C THR A 27 6.00 15.44 -11.65
N GLN A 28 4.76 15.85 -11.88
CA GLN A 28 4.35 17.25 -11.79
C GLN A 28 3.03 17.34 -11.04
N PRO A 29 2.82 18.41 -10.29
CA PRO A 29 1.52 18.63 -9.66
C PRO A 29 0.43 18.70 -10.72
N LEU A 30 -0.70 18.05 -10.41
CA LEU A 30 -1.84 18.06 -11.31
C LEU A 30 -2.85 19.09 -10.81
N ALA A 31 -3.25 19.99 -11.70
CA ALA A 31 -4.34 20.94 -11.49
C ALA A 31 -4.22 21.69 -10.16
N GLN A 32 -5.05 21.39 -9.19
CA GLN A 32 -5.17 22.13 -7.94
C GLN A 32 -4.35 21.55 -6.78
N ARG A 33 -3.36 20.73 -7.09
CA ARG A 33 -2.58 20.03 -6.09
C ARG A 33 -1.10 20.33 -6.24
N GLU A 34 -0.45 20.78 -5.16
CA GLU A 34 0.97 21.14 -5.17
C GLU A 34 1.90 19.95 -5.06
N SER A 35 1.47 18.88 -4.36
CA SER A 35 2.29 17.68 -4.19
C SER A 35 1.97 16.62 -5.25
N PRO A 36 2.93 15.71 -5.57
CA PRO A 36 2.67 14.63 -6.50
C PRO A 36 1.58 13.68 -6.00
N TRP A 37 0.88 13.03 -6.93
CA TRP A 37 0.02 11.90 -6.60
C TRP A 37 0.90 10.67 -6.37
N ASN A 38 0.57 9.91 -5.33
CA ASN A 38 1.28 8.70 -4.94
C ASN A 38 0.30 7.54 -4.87
N VAL A 39 0.43 6.61 -5.80
CA VAL A 39 -0.44 5.44 -5.90
C VAL A 39 0.39 4.18 -5.79
N LEU A 40 0.01 3.28 -4.90
CA LEU A 40 0.69 2.01 -4.73
C LEU A 40 -0.10 0.91 -5.43
N LEU A 41 0.57 0.13 -6.27
CA LEU A 41 -0.01 -1.04 -6.93
C LEU A 41 0.45 -2.29 -6.20
N ASP A 42 -0.46 -2.95 -5.52
CA ASP A 42 -0.24 -4.10 -4.66
C ASP A 42 0.68 -3.79 -3.47
N LEU A 43 0.54 -4.56 -2.42
CA LEU A 43 1.37 -4.47 -1.23
C LEU A 43 1.56 -5.89 -0.69
N GLY A 44 2.41 -6.64 -1.35
CA GLY A 44 2.67 -8.03 -1.04
C GLY A 44 3.56 -8.22 0.16
N SER A 45 3.74 -9.48 0.52
CA SER A 45 4.50 -9.88 1.71
C SER A 45 5.89 -9.26 1.72
N GLY A 46 6.23 -8.59 2.79
CA GLY A 46 7.55 -7.99 3.01
C GLY A 46 7.73 -6.61 2.39
N ALA A 47 6.75 -6.07 1.66
CA ALA A 47 6.92 -4.82 0.91
C ALA A 47 6.82 -3.56 1.76
N PHE A 48 6.16 -3.61 2.91
CA PHE A 48 5.93 -2.40 3.70
C PHE A 48 7.23 -1.78 4.23
N GLY A 49 8.17 -2.60 4.67
CA GLY A 49 9.47 -2.10 5.15
C GLY A 49 10.21 -1.28 4.09
N PRO A 50 10.53 -1.86 2.93
CA PRO A 50 11.18 -1.14 1.84
C PRO A 50 10.39 0.08 1.34
N LEU A 51 9.05 0.01 1.35
CA LEU A 51 8.22 1.15 0.97
C LEU A 51 8.53 2.38 1.82
N GLN A 52 8.75 2.21 3.10
CA GLN A 52 9.01 3.33 4.01
C GLN A 52 10.31 4.08 3.70
N SER A 53 11.25 3.48 3.00
CA SER A 53 12.46 4.17 2.56
C SER A 53 12.23 5.01 1.30
N LEU A 54 11.10 4.82 0.62
CA LEU A 54 10.75 5.53 -0.60
C LEU A 54 9.74 6.66 -0.35
N ILE A 55 8.83 6.49 0.60
CA ILE A 55 7.75 7.43 0.86
C ILE A 55 7.24 7.24 2.28
N ALA A 56 6.78 8.33 2.90
CA ALA A 56 6.03 8.21 4.16
C ALA A 56 4.69 7.55 3.87
N PRO A 57 4.28 6.52 4.61
CA PRO A 57 3.04 5.80 4.32
C PRO A 57 1.79 6.67 4.27
N ASP A 58 1.73 7.73 5.07
CA ASP A 58 0.59 8.65 5.06
C ASP A 58 0.62 9.64 3.89
N ALA A 59 1.65 9.63 3.06
CA ALA A 59 1.67 10.38 1.81
C ALA A 59 1.05 9.61 0.65
N LEU A 60 0.68 8.35 0.84
CA LEU A 60 -0.04 7.60 -0.18
C LEU A 60 -1.44 8.16 -0.38
N ASP A 61 -1.85 8.26 -1.63
CA ASP A 61 -3.20 8.71 -1.99
C ASP A 61 -4.16 7.55 -2.21
N ALA A 62 -3.64 6.43 -2.71
CA ALA A 62 -4.44 5.24 -2.93
C ALA A 62 -3.57 3.99 -3.00
N VAL A 63 -4.16 2.86 -2.68
CA VAL A 63 -3.59 1.53 -2.92
C VAL A 63 -4.54 0.78 -3.83
N LEU A 64 -4.03 0.27 -4.94
CA LEU A 64 -4.78 -0.56 -5.88
C LEU A 64 -4.32 -2.00 -5.71
N ILE A 65 -5.26 -2.89 -5.39
CA ILE A 65 -4.98 -4.31 -5.19
C ILE A 65 -5.46 -5.08 -6.42
N SER A 66 -4.55 -5.80 -7.07
CA SER A 66 -4.88 -6.56 -8.27
C SER A 66 -5.70 -7.81 -7.96
N HIS A 67 -5.32 -8.53 -6.89
CA HIS A 67 -6.07 -9.66 -6.38
C HIS A 67 -5.68 -9.94 -4.92
N LEU A 68 -6.41 -10.84 -4.27
CA LEU A 68 -6.39 -10.93 -2.80
C LEU A 68 -5.48 -12.05 -2.27
N HIS A 69 -4.61 -12.63 -3.08
CA HIS A 69 -3.58 -13.53 -2.59
C HIS A 69 -2.52 -12.77 -1.79
N ALA A 70 -1.89 -13.44 -0.84
CA ALA A 70 -0.96 -12.81 0.10
C ALA A 70 0.20 -12.09 -0.58
N ASP A 71 0.69 -12.61 -1.69
CA ASP A 71 1.80 -12.00 -2.43
C ASP A 71 1.45 -10.64 -3.07
N HIS A 72 0.17 -10.23 -2.97
CA HIS A 72 -0.30 -8.95 -3.48
C HIS A 72 -0.92 -8.04 -2.42
N CYS A 73 -1.30 -8.57 -1.25
CA CYS A 73 -2.02 -7.77 -0.26
C CYS A 73 -1.63 -7.99 1.20
N ALA A 74 -0.74 -8.92 1.51
CA ALA A 74 -0.48 -9.30 2.91
C ALA A 74 0.00 -8.12 3.78
N ASP A 75 0.83 -7.23 3.24
CA ASP A 75 1.39 -6.13 4.02
C ASP A 75 0.43 -4.95 4.20
N ILE A 76 -0.78 -5.03 3.68
CA ILE A 76 -1.86 -4.12 4.08
C ILE A 76 -2.04 -4.14 5.60
N THR A 77 -1.79 -5.28 6.23
CA THR A 77 -1.84 -5.41 7.69
C THR A 77 -0.86 -4.44 8.36
N ALA A 78 0.37 -4.41 7.90
CA ALA A 78 1.39 -3.51 8.46
C ALA A 78 1.05 -2.04 8.18
N LEU A 79 0.56 -1.74 6.98
CA LEU A 79 0.14 -0.39 6.63
C LEU A 79 -1.02 0.08 7.53
N ALA A 80 -2.00 -0.77 7.77
CA ALA A 80 -3.14 -0.43 8.64
C ALA A 80 -2.67 -0.10 10.06
N VAL A 81 -1.75 -0.90 10.61
CA VAL A 81 -1.17 -0.63 11.94
C VAL A 81 -0.45 0.70 11.94
N TRP A 82 0.35 0.98 10.92
CA TRP A 82 1.11 2.23 10.84
C TRP A 82 0.17 3.45 10.78
N LEU A 83 -0.89 3.39 9.99
CA LEU A 83 -1.84 4.49 9.86
C LEU A 83 -2.63 4.71 11.14
N ARG A 84 -2.93 3.65 11.88
CA ARG A 84 -3.73 3.73 13.10
C ARG A 84 -2.91 4.14 14.32
N TYR A 85 -1.70 3.63 14.45
CA TYR A 85 -0.90 3.77 15.68
C TYR A 85 0.47 4.41 15.44
N GLY A 86 0.80 4.79 14.22
CA GLY A 86 2.10 5.34 13.88
C GLY A 86 2.31 6.77 14.32
N PRO A 87 3.45 7.38 13.91
CA PRO A 87 3.88 8.68 14.45
C PRO A 87 2.92 9.83 14.17
N ARG A 88 2.11 9.74 13.12
CA ARG A 88 1.15 10.79 12.75
C ARG A 88 -0.29 10.27 12.83
N SER A 89 -0.55 9.42 13.80
CA SER A 89 -1.90 8.89 13.98
C SER A 89 -2.81 9.88 14.73
N PRO A 90 -4.14 9.87 14.50
CA PRO A 90 -4.75 9.11 13.41
C PRO A 90 -4.47 9.74 12.07
N ALA A 91 -4.04 8.93 11.11
CA ALA A 91 -3.84 9.39 9.74
C ALA A 91 -5.19 9.56 9.04
N PRO A 92 -5.25 10.40 7.98
CA PRO A 92 -6.46 10.48 7.18
C PRO A 92 -6.81 9.11 6.56
N PRO A 93 -8.10 8.84 6.27
CA PRO A 93 -8.47 7.60 5.60
C PRO A 93 -7.74 7.45 4.26
N LEU A 94 -7.28 6.23 4.01
CA LEU A 94 -6.60 5.88 2.76
C LEU A 94 -7.58 5.14 1.85
N LEU A 95 -7.65 5.57 0.58
CA LEU A 95 -8.47 4.90 -0.40
C LEU A 95 -7.80 3.59 -0.83
N VAL A 96 -8.53 2.49 -0.71
CA VAL A 96 -8.08 1.18 -1.21
C VAL A 96 -9.09 0.71 -2.25
N ILE A 97 -8.59 0.40 -3.45
CA ILE A 97 -9.41 -0.07 -4.56
C ILE A 97 -8.94 -1.48 -4.92
N GLY A 98 -9.87 -2.41 -5.03
CA GLY A 98 -9.55 -3.79 -5.36
C GLY A 98 -10.75 -4.54 -5.87
N PRO A 99 -10.61 -5.85 -6.12
CA PRO A 99 -11.71 -6.68 -6.58
C PRO A 99 -12.79 -6.87 -5.51
N ASP A 100 -13.89 -7.45 -5.89
CA ASP A 100 -14.95 -7.81 -4.95
C ASP A 100 -14.36 -8.65 -3.81
N GLY A 101 -14.76 -8.34 -2.58
CA GLY A 101 -14.25 -9.02 -1.40
C GLY A 101 -13.04 -8.35 -0.75
N THR A 102 -12.55 -7.24 -1.30
CA THR A 102 -11.37 -6.55 -0.76
C THR A 102 -11.60 -6.06 0.66
N ALA A 103 -12.74 -5.42 0.94
CA ALA A 103 -13.03 -4.90 2.28
C ALA A 103 -13.07 -6.03 3.32
N GLU A 104 -13.73 -7.13 2.98
CA GLU A 104 -13.82 -8.29 3.85
C GLU A 104 -12.46 -8.94 4.08
N ARG A 105 -11.65 -9.02 3.03
CA ARG A 105 -10.29 -9.59 3.15
C ARG A 105 -9.40 -8.74 4.03
N ILE A 106 -9.45 -7.43 3.86
CA ILE A 106 -8.68 -6.53 4.71
C ILE A 106 -9.13 -6.63 6.15
N ALA A 107 -10.44 -6.69 6.39
CA ALA A 107 -10.98 -6.88 7.74
C ALA A 107 -10.48 -8.18 8.38
N GLU A 108 -10.46 -9.27 7.63
CA GLU A 108 -9.91 -10.54 8.12
C GLU A 108 -8.43 -10.42 8.49
N LEU A 109 -7.63 -9.81 7.60
CA LEU A 109 -6.19 -9.66 7.81
C LEU A 109 -5.86 -8.76 8.98
N THR A 110 -6.65 -7.72 9.18
CA THR A 110 -6.40 -6.72 10.22
C THR A 110 -7.18 -6.99 11.51
N MET A 111 -8.05 -8.00 11.52
CA MET A 111 -8.92 -8.31 12.64
C MET A 111 -9.86 -7.14 12.99
N MET A 112 -10.25 -6.39 11.99
CA MET A 112 -11.14 -5.23 12.11
C MET A 112 -12.43 -5.47 11.34
N THR A 113 -13.45 -4.64 11.61
CA THR A 113 -14.66 -4.68 10.77
C THR A 113 -14.41 -3.95 9.46
N PRO A 114 -15.16 -4.27 8.39
CA PRO A 114 -14.96 -3.59 7.10
C PRO A 114 -15.14 -2.07 7.15
N GLN A 115 -15.81 -1.54 8.18
CA GLN A 115 -16.02 -0.09 8.35
C GLN A 115 -14.84 0.60 9.06
N GLU A 116 -13.94 -0.14 9.60
CA GLU A 116 -12.75 0.39 10.27
C GLU A 116 -11.58 0.47 9.31
#